data_208ed5f182cb0325bb7f0e9bf404c492
#
_entry.id   208ed5f182cb0325bb7f0e9bf404c492
#
_cell.length_a   1.000
_cell.length_b   1.000
_cell.length_c   1.000
_cell.angle_alpha   90.00
_cell.angle_beta   90.00
_cell.angle_gamma   90.00
#
_symmetry.space_group_name_H-M   'P 1'
#
loop_
_entity.id
_entity.type
_entity.pdbx_description
1 polymer ?
#
loop_
_entity_poly.entity_id
_entity_poly.type
_entity_poly.pdbx_seq_one_letter_code
_entity_poly.pdbx_strand_id
1 'polypeptide(L)'
;PKLFYDADNRITKYQIRGDSARPEIISYMKHNGFPKMVACSKGPGSVEQGVAFLRSFKEIVIDPSCTHTIEESRLYKFKTDRLTGEVSTDIVDKYNHSWDAVRYALELLMPHKRPGTFRQV
;
A
#
# COMPACT_ATOMS: atom_id res chain seq x y z
N PRO A 1 11.78 14.92 -5.35
CA PRO A 1 10.89 15.19 -6.50
C PRO A 1 11.45 14.74 -7.83
N LYS A 2 12.74 15.00 -8.11
CA LYS A 2 13.38 14.69 -9.42
C LYS A 2 13.25 13.22 -9.80
N LEU A 3 13.48 12.28 -8.87
CA LEU A 3 13.38 10.84 -9.13
C LEU A 3 11.98 10.41 -9.60
N PHE A 4 10.93 11.01 -9.04
CA PHE A 4 9.55 10.75 -9.47
C PHE A 4 9.30 11.24 -10.88
N TYR A 5 9.77 12.45 -11.20
CA TYR A 5 9.60 13.03 -12.51
C TYR A 5 10.41 12.27 -13.59
N ASP A 6 11.63 11.83 -13.24
CA ASP A 6 12.48 11.06 -14.13
C ASP A 6 11.90 9.65 -14.41
N ALA A 7 11.19 9.08 -13.45
CA ALA A 7 10.51 7.79 -13.62
C ALA A 7 9.35 7.87 -14.63
N ASP A 8 8.53 8.91 -14.53
CA ASP A 8 7.46 9.19 -15.50
C ASP A 8 7.13 10.70 -15.47
N ASN A 9 7.42 11.40 -16.55
CA ASN A 9 7.15 12.82 -16.66
C ASN A 9 5.66 13.20 -16.61
N ARG A 10 4.77 12.23 -16.78
CA ARG A 10 3.32 12.41 -16.67
C ARG A 10 2.82 12.36 -15.24
N ILE A 11 3.66 11.95 -14.30
CA ILE A 11 3.25 11.66 -12.91
C ILE A 11 2.59 12.87 -12.21
N THR A 12 2.95 14.09 -12.61
CA THR A 12 2.35 15.32 -12.07
C THR A 12 0.88 15.51 -12.43
N LYS A 13 0.40 14.80 -13.44
CA LYS A 13 -0.99 14.84 -13.90
C LYS A 13 -1.93 14.00 -13.03
N TYR A 14 -1.38 13.04 -12.32
CA TYR A 14 -2.13 12.07 -11.52
C TYR A 14 -2.04 12.36 -10.04
N GLN A 15 -3.03 11.89 -9.30
CA GLN A 15 -2.97 11.90 -7.84
C GLN A 15 -1.93 10.89 -7.36
N ILE A 16 -1.02 11.36 -6.51
CA ILE A 16 -0.04 10.51 -5.83
C ILE A 16 -0.45 10.37 -4.38
N ARG A 17 -0.50 9.15 -3.89
CA ARG A 17 -0.87 8.86 -2.51
C ARG A 17 0.36 8.41 -1.75
N GLY A 18 0.68 9.14 -0.69
CA GLY A 18 1.87 8.87 0.13
C GLY A 18 1.52 8.49 1.55
N ASP A 19 2.52 8.01 2.25
CA ASP A 19 2.40 7.63 3.65
C ASP A 19 1.99 8.82 4.53
N SER A 20 0.87 8.69 5.22
CA SER A 20 0.34 9.72 6.12
C SER A 20 1.16 9.91 7.39
N ALA A 21 2.07 8.99 7.71
CA ALA A 21 2.99 9.13 8.84
C ALA A 21 4.06 10.24 8.64
N ARG A 22 4.21 10.71 7.41
CA ARG A 22 5.20 11.73 7.03
C ARG A 22 4.53 12.94 6.37
N PRO A 23 3.72 13.72 7.12
CA PRO A 23 3.00 14.86 6.55
C PRO A 23 3.92 15.95 6.01
N GLU A 24 5.13 16.09 6.56
CA GLU A 24 6.15 17.03 6.08
C GLU A 24 6.63 16.66 4.66
N ILE A 25 6.73 15.36 4.33
CA ILE A 25 7.10 14.91 2.99
C ILE A 25 5.96 15.20 2.01
N ILE A 26 4.72 14.94 2.40
CA ILE A 26 3.54 15.26 1.58
C ILE A 26 3.51 16.76 1.25
N SER A 27 3.70 17.60 2.25
CA SER A 27 3.73 19.06 2.08
C SER A 27 4.88 19.50 1.17
N TYR A 28 6.08 18.98 1.41
CA TYR A 28 7.25 19.25 0.57
C TYR A 28 6.99 18.90 -0.89
N MET A 29 6.46 17.72 -1.17
CA MET A 29 6.17 17.28 -2.54
C MET A 29 5.14 18.19 -3.22
N LYS A 30 4.07 18.58 -2.50
CA LYS A 30 3.05 19.50 -3.03
C LYS A 30 3.66 20.83 -3.50
N HIS A 31 4.60 21.39 -2.73
CA HIS A 31 5.24 22.67 -3.02
C HIS A 31 6.38 22.55 -4.05
N ASN A 32 6.81 21.33 -4.38
CA ASN A 32 7.94 21.07 -5.27
C ASN A 32 7.54 20.28 -6.53
N GLY A 33 6.41 20.65 -7.13
CA GLY A 33 6.02 20.17 -8.45
C GLY A 33 4.99 19.05 -8.48
N PHE A 34 4.49 18.60 -7.32
CA PHE A 34 3.50 17.52 -7.22
C PHE A 34 2.23 17.99 -6.48
N PRO A 35 1.47 18.94 -7.04
CA PRO A 35 0.34 19.56 -6.34
C PRO A 35 -0.79 18.58 -6.03
N LYS A 36 -0.84 17.45 -6.73
CA LYS A 36 -1.85 16.40 -6.53
C LYS A 36 -1.40 15.29 -5.55
N MET A 37 -0.30 15.53 -4.81
CA MET A 37 0.11 14.65 -3.72
C MET A 37 -0.88 14.72 -2.56
N VAL A 38 -1.33 13.58 -2.06
CA VAL A 38 -2.23 13.46 -0.92
C VAL A 38 -1.74 12.40 0.05
N ALA A 39 -2.12 12.53 1.32
CA ALA A 39 -1.87 11.51 2.31
C ALA A 39 -2.87 10.35 2.14
N CYS A 40 -2.39 9.10 2.28
CA CYS A 40 -3.27 7.95 2.39
C CYS A 40 -3.97 7.91 3.76
N SER A 41 -5.13 7.27 3.82
CA SER A 41 -5.77 6.95 5.09
C SER A 41 -5.10 5.75 5.74
N LYS A 42 -4.80 5.85 7.02
CA LYS A 42 -4.33 4.75 7.85
C LYS A 42 -5.24 4.62 9.06
N GLY A 43 -5.55 3.40 9.41
CA GLY A 43 -6.30 3.08 10.60
C GLY A 43 -6.02 1.66 11.07
N PRO A 44 -6.56 1.25 12.24
CA PRO A 44 -6.44 -0.12 12.72
C PRO A 44 -6.90 -1.12 11.66
N GLY A 45 -6.10 -2.16 11.41
CA GLY A 45 -6.42 -3.21 10.44
C GLY A 45 -6.23 -2.83 8.97
N SER A 46 -5.67 -1.65 8.65
CA SER A 46 -5.50 -1.20 7.26
C SER A 46 -4.53 -2.07 6.45
N VAL A 47 -3.50 -2.63 7.08
CA VAL A 47 -2.55 -3.55 6.44
C VAL A 47 -3.25 -4.84 6.07
N GLU A 48 -3.96 -5.46 7.00
CA GLU A 48 -4.67 -6.72 6.81
C GLU A 48 -5.78 -6.58 5.78
N GLN A 49 -6.53 -5.49 5.82
CA GLN A 49 -7.57 -5.18 4.82
C GLN A 49 -6.99 -4.99 3.43
N GLY A 50 -5.88 -4.27 3.33
CA GLY A 50 -5.19 -4.04 2.07
C GLY A 50 -4.63 -5.32 1.48
N VAL A 51 -4.02 -6.18 2.29
CA VAL A 51 -3.52 -7.49 1.85
C VAL A 51 -4.67 -8.41 1.43
N ALA A 52 -5.77 -8.44 2.18
CA ALA A 52 -6.95 -9.20 1.81
C ALA A 52 -7.55 -8.73 0.47
N PHE A 53 -7.58 -7.41 0.24
CA PHE A 53 -8.01 -6.83 -1.03
C PHE A 53 -7.11 -7.28 -2.18
N LEU A 54 -5.79 -7.21 -2.03
CA LEU A 54 -4.85 -7.66 -3.06
C LEU A 54 -4.99 -9.16 -3.35
N ARG A 55 -5.23 -9.96 -2.32
CA ARG A 55 -5.46 -11.41 -2.47
C ARG A 55 -6.79 -11.76 -3.13
N SER A 56 -7.73 -10.84 -3.19
CA SER A 56 -9.01 -11.03 -3.87
C SER A 56 -8.89 -11.01 -5.40
N PHE A 57 -7.81 -10.47 -5.94
CA PHE A 57 -7.57 -10.51 -7.38
C PHE A 57 -7.21 -11.93 -7.83
N LYS A 58 -7.72 -12.29 -8.99
CA LYS A 58 -7.40 -13.58 -9.62
C LYS A 58 -5.93 -13.69 -9.95
N GLU A 59 -5.32 -12.58 -10.37
CA GLU A 59 -3.94 -12.50 -10.81
C GLU A 59 -3.38 -11.10 -10.54
N ILE A 60 -2.14 -11.04 -10.11
CA ILE A 60 -1.35 -9.81 -10.02
C ILE A 60 -0.12 -10.00 -10.88
N VAL A 61 0.02 -9.17 -11.90
CA VAL A 61 1.16 -9.21 -12.82
C VAL A 61 2.16 -8.14 -12.42
N ILE A 62 3.41 -8.53 -12.25
CA ILE A 62 4.52 -7.63 -11.92
C ILE A 62 5.47 -7.62 -13.11
N ASP A 63 5.77 -6.42 -13.61
CA ASP A 63 6.73 -6.26 -14.70
C ASP A 63 8.11 -6.83 -14.29
N PRO A 64 8.79 -7.59 -15.17
CA PRO A 64 10.10 -8.19 -14.85
C PRO A 64 11.18 -7.19 -14.45
N SER A 65 11.07 -5.93 -14.85
CA SER A 65 12.00 -4.85 -14.46
C SER A 65 11.82 -4.41 -12.99
N CYS A 66 10.68 -4.72 -12.37
CA CYS A 66 10.38 -4.40 -10.97
C CYS A 66 10.99 -5.44 -10.03
N THR A 67 12.32 -5.57 -10.04
CA THR A 67 13.04 -6.64 -9.33
C THR A 67 12.82 -6.61 -7.82
N HIS A 68 12.79 -5.42 -7.19
CA HIS A 68 12.53 -5.28 -5.77
C HIS A 68 11.12 -5.72 -5.38
N THR A 69 10.12 -5.38 -6.19
CA THR A 69 8.74 -5.80 -5.95
C THR A 69 8.59 -7.32 -6.08
N ILE A 70 9.27 -7.92 -7.04
CA ILE A 70 9.28 -9.38 -7.23
C ILE A 70 9.92 -10.05 -6.00
N GLU A 71 11.04 -9.54 -5.51
CA GLU A 71 11.69 -10.06 -4.31
C GLU A 71 10.77 -9.94 -3.09
N GLU A 72 10.21 -8.77 -2.85
CA GLU A 72 9.26 -8.56 -1.76
C GLU A 72 8.05 -9.48 -1.86
N SER A 73 7.54 -9.76 -3.07
CA SER A 73 6.41 -10.66 -3.26
C SER A 73 6.66 -12.09 -2.80
N ARG A 74 7.92 -12.51 -2.80
CA ARG A 74 8.34 -13.83 -2.32
C ARG A 74 8.55 -13.89 -0.82
N LEU A 75 8.91 -12.76 -0.21
CA LEU A 75 9.33 -12.67 1.20
C LEU A 75 8.24 -12.12 2.12
N TYR A 76 7.28 -11.37 1.57
CA TYR A 76 6.17 -10.77 2.31
C TYR A 76 5.13 -11.84 2.64
N LYS A 77 5.02 -12.19 3.90
CA LYS A 77 4.20 -13.32 4.38
C LYS A 77 3.69 -13.11 5.79
N PHE A 78 2.79 -13.98 6.23
CA PHE A 78 2.40 -14.06 7.63
C PHE A 78 3.57 -14.54 8.50
N LYS A 79 3.61 -14.04 9.73
CA LYS A 79 4.58 -14.51 10.74
C LYS A 79 4.34 -15.99 11.04
N THR A 80 5.42 -16.72 11.20
CA THR A 80 5.40 -18.12 11.62
C THR A 80 6.05 -18.24 12.99
N ASP A 81 5.38 -18.95 13.91
CA ASP A 81 5.98 -19.28 15.21
C ASP A 81 7.17 -20.23 15.01
N ARG A 82 8.31 -19.87 15.56
CA ARG A 82 9.55 -20.66 15.41
C ARG A 82 9.51 -21.99 16.16
N LEU A 83 8.70 -22.08 17.23
CA LEU A 83 8.64 -23.26 18.09
C LEU A 83 7.59 -24.24 17.61
N THR A 84 6.40 -23.76 17.23
CA THR A 84 5.27 -24.60 16.85
C THR A 84 5.12 -24.78 15.34
N GLY A 85 5.74 -23.90 14.53
CA GLY A 85 5.55 -23.86 13.08
C GLY A 85 4.16 -23.34 12.64
N GLU A 86 3.32 -22.90 13.59
CA GLU A 86 2.02 -22.35 13.29
C GLU A 86 2.13 -20.98 12.59
N VAL A 87 1.29 -20.78 11.57
CA VAL A 87 1.18 -19.52 10.85
C VAL A 87 0.24 -18.58 11.59
N SER A 88 0.76 -17.42 12.02
CA SER A 88 -0.01 -16.37 12.66
C SER A 88 -0.90 -15.64 11.64
N THR A 89 -1.90 -14.91 12.14
CA THR A 89 -2.66 -13.92 11.36
C THR A 89 -1.89 -12.61 11.18
N ASP A 90 -0.79 -12.41 11.91
CA ASP A 90 0.07 -11.24 11.79
C ASP A 90 0.97 -11.35 10.56
N ILE A 91 1.15 -10.22 9.87
CA ILE A 91 2.01 -10.11 8.71
C ILE A 91 3.38 -9.58 9.16
N VAL A 92 4.46 -10.08 8.54
CA VAL A 92 5.81 -9.57 8.82
C VAL A 92 5.90 -8.08 8.48
N ASP A 93 6.54 -7.29 9.35
CA ASP A 93 6.76 -5.86 9.15
C ASP A 93 8.12 -5.62 8.48
N LYS A 94 8.30 -6.24 7.34
CA LYS A 94 9.46 -6.11 6.45
C LYS A 94 9.11 -6.65 5.06
N TYR A 95 9.93 -6.32 4.05
CA TYR A 95 9.67 -6.70 2.65
C TYR A 95 8.33 -6.19 2.12
N ASN A 96 7.92 -5.00 2.55
CA ASN A 96 6.58 -4.46 2.35
C ASN A 96 6.55 -3.10 1.65
N HIS A 97 7.69 -2.52 1.27
CA HIS A 97 7.75 -1.15 0.74
C HIS A 97 6.94 -0.99 -0.55
N SER A 98 7.11 -1.89 -1.51
CA SER A 98 6.34 -1.86 -2.75
C SER A 98 4.86 -2.16 -2.49
N TRP A 99 4.56 -3.11 -1.61
CA TRP A 99 3.19 -3.49 -1.28
C TRP A 99 2.46 -2.43 -0.48
N ASP A 100 3.13 -1.70 0.39
CA ASP A 100 2.57 -0.53 1.05
C ASP A 100 2.20 0.55 0.02
N ALA A 101 3.10 0.84 -0.92
CA ALA A 101 2.83 1.79 -2.00
C ALA A 101 1.64 1.37 -2.86
N VAL A 102 1.53 0.10 -3.22
CA VAL A 102 0.40 -0.46 -3.98
C VAL A 102 -0.91 -0.31 -3.19
N ARG A 103 -0.90 -0.65 -1.90
CA ARG A 103 -2.09 -0.48 -1.05
C ARG A 103 -2.54 0.97 -0.97
N TYR A 104 -1.61 1.91 -0.82
CA TYR A 104 -1.94 3.34 -0.79
C TYR A 104 -2.52 3.80 -2.12
N ALA A 105 -1.96 3.37 -3.23
CA ALA A 105 -2.45 3.74 -4.56
C ALA A 105 -3.88 3.23 -4.82
N LEU A 106 -4.21 2.04 -4.32
CA LEU A 106 -5.49 1.38 -4.52
C LEU A 106 -6.53 1.65 -3.42
N GLU A 107 -6.19 2.48 -2.45
CA GLU A 107 -7.02 2.75 -1.27
C GLU A 107 -8.47 3.09 -1.61
N LEU A 108 -8.71 3.92 -2.63
CA LEU A 108 -10.06 4.33 -3.02
C LEU A 108 -10.87 3.22 -3.68
N LEU A 109 -10.23 2.17 -4.15
CA LEU A 109 -10.87 1.01 -4.78
C LEU A 109 -11.24 -0.07 -3.75
N MET A 110 -10.69 0.03 -2.53
CA MET A 110 -10.99 -0.93 -1.47
C MET A 110 -12.41 -0.72 -0.94
N PRO A 111 -13.13 -1.82 -0.63
CA PRO A 111 -14.45 -1.71 -0.01
C PRO A 111 -14.30 -1.04 1.36
N HIS A 112 -14.91 0.13 1.52
CA HIS A 112 -15.02 0.73 2.83
C HIS A 112 -16.07 -0.05 3.63
N LYS A 113 -15.70 -0.59 4.79
CA LYS A 113 -16.71 -0.94 5.79
C LYS A 113 -17.38 0.36 6.19
N ARG A 114 -18.60 0.59 5.71
CA ARG A 114 -19.45 1.62 6.28
C ARG A 114 -19.54 1.33 7.78
N PRO A 115 -19.32 2.33 8.67
CA PRO A 115 -19.59 2.14 10.09
C PRO A 115 -21.00 1.61 10.20
N GLY A 116 -21.14 0.42 10.83
CA GLY A 116 -22.24 -0.48 10.64
C GLY A 116 -23.61 0.19 10.70
N THR A 117 -24.35 0.09 9.64
CA THR A 117 -25.78 -0.10 9.73
C THR A 117 -25.97 -1.52 10.23
N PHE A 118 -26.14 -1.67 11.55
CA PHE A 118 -26.72 -2.88 12.10
C PHE A 118 -28.13 -2.98 11.52
N ARG A 119 -28.31 -3.84 10.51
CA ARG A 119 -29.64 -4.31 10.20
C ARG A 119 -30.04 -5.22 11.36
N GLN A 120 -30.90 -4.73 12.23
CA GLN A 120 -31.72 -5.62 13.06
C GLN A 120 -32.59 -6.43 12.08
N VAL A 121 -32.35 -7.70 12.12
CA VAL A 121 -33.24 -8.65 11.45
C VAL A 121 -34.45 -8.86 12.34
#